data_ba959374b3efed021be310bc0169aa05
#
_entry.id   ba959374b3efed021be310bc0169aa05
#
_cell.length_a   1.000
_cell.length_b   1.000
_cell.length_c   1.000
_cell.angle_alpha   90.00
_cell.angle_beta   90.00
_cell.angle_gamma   90.00
#
_symmetry.space_group_name_H-M   'P 1'
#
loop_
_entity.id
_entity.type
_entity.pdbx_description
1 polymer ?
#
loop_
_entity_poly.entity_id
_entity_poly.type
_entity_poly.pdbx_seq_one_letter_code
_entity_poly.pdbx_strand_id
1 'polypeptide(L)'
;MVILLFLWGARSAFESLMAVADTFRQDFLRFALECDVLRFGEFKTKSGRLSPYFFNSGLFNTGESLLKLGRYYADAALASGIGFDMTFGPAYKGIPLVSALAIGLAEKGHNLPYSFNRKEAKDHGEGGLIVGAPLAGRVLIVDDVITAGTSVRESVEIIRAHGAVPAGVLIMLDRKERGTGTQSAVQEVQATAGIPVVAIASLPDVLELVNATAALAEYKEKIGTYRESYGVAE
;
A
#
# COMPACT_ATOMS: atom_id res chain seq x y z
N MET A 1 2.94 -43.19 -5.01
CA MET A 1 1.88 -42.74 -4.07
C MET A 1 2.31 -41.59 -3.15
N VAL A 2 3.59 -41.35 -2.95
CA VAL A 2 4.09 -40.25 -2.06
C VAL A 2 4.07 -38.85 -2.71
N ILE A 3 4.25 -38.76 -4.03
CA ILE A 3 4.32 -37.44 -4.75
C ILE A 3 2.95 -36.73 -4.85
N LEU A 4 1.84 -37.49 -4.91
CA LEU A 4 0.50 -36.93 -4.98
C LEU A 4 0.04 -36.26 -3.65
N LEU A 5 0.49 -36.74 -2.51
CA LEU A 5 0.18 -36.19 -1.19
C LEU A 5 0.88 -34.85 -0.94
N PHE A 6 2.10 -34.65 -1.47
CA PHE A 6 2.83 -33.38 -1.36
C PHE A 6 2.19 -32.26 -2.20
N LEU A 7 1.70 -32.60 -3.38
CA LEU A 7 1.02 -31.63 -4.27
C LEU A 7 -0.35 -31.22 -3.73
N TRP A 8 -1.06 -32.11 -3.04
CA TRP A 8 -2.38 -31.81 -2.47
C TRP A 8 -2.27 -30.93 -1.21
N GLY A 9 -1.29 -31.19 -0.35
CA GLY A 9 -1.02 -30.33 0.82
C GLY A 9 -0.55 -28.93 0.44
N ALA A 10 0.28 -28.76 -0.59
CA ALA A 10 0.73 -27.48 -1.10
C ALA A 10 -0.42 -26.68 -1.74
N ARG A 11 -1.32 -27.34 -2.46
CA ARG A 11 -2.51 -26.71 -3.07
C ARG A 11 -3.52 -26.24 -2.02
N SER A 12 -3.79 -27.07 -1.01
CA SER A 12 -4.68 -26.70 0.11
C SER A 12 -4.12 -25.54 0.95
N ALA A 13 -2.80 -25.54 1.20
CA ALA A 13 -2.14 -24.43 1.89
C ALA A 13 -2.17 -23.15 1.05
N PHE A 14 -1.97 -23.24 -0.26
CA PHE A 14 -2.06 -22.11 -1.19
C PHE A 14 -3.49 -21.55 -1.29
N GLU A 15 -4.50 -22.41 -1.42
CA GLU A 15 -5.92 -22.02 -1.43
C GLU A 15 -6.34 -21.37 -0.10
N SER A 16 -5.86 -21.90 1.04
CA SER A 16 -6.09 -21.29 2.35
C SER A 16 -5.39 -19.95 2.50
N LEU A 17 -4.16 -19.81 1.99
CA LEU A 17 -3.42 -18.54 2.00
C LEU A 17 -4.09 -17.49 1.11
N MET A 18 -4.61 -17.90 -0.05
CA MET A 18 -5.36 -17.02 -0.95
C MET A 18 -6.69 -16.57 -0.34
N ALA A 19 -7.43 -17.48 0.31
CA ALA A 19 -8.66 -17.14 1.02
C ALA A 19 -8.44 -16.16 2.19
N VAL A 20 -7.33 -16.28 2.92
CA VAL A 20 -6.94 -15.32 3.96
C VAL A 20 -6.51 -13.99 3.36
N ALA A 21 -5.82 -14.01 2.21
CA ALA A 21 -5.41 -12.79 1.51
C ALA A 21 -6.62 -11.99 0.98
N ASP A 22 -7.66 -12.65 0.52
CA ASP A 22 -8.89 -11.98 0.06
C ASP A 22 -9.68 -11.36 1.23
N THR A 23 -9.69 -11.99 2.41
CA THR A 23 -10.44 -11.47 3.56
C THR A 23 -9.89 -10.16 4.10
N PHE A 24 -8.57 -10.03 4.30
CA PHE A 24 -8.03 -8.79 4.88
C PHE A 24 -8.18 -7.57 3.95
N ARG A 25 -8.17 -7.78 2.61
CA ARG A 25 -8.39 -6.70 1.62
C ARG A 25 -9.81 -6.16 1.72
N GLN A 26 -10.79 -7.04 1.76
CA GLN A 26 -12.19 -6.69 1.91
C GLN A 26 -12.49 -6.06 3.27
N ASP A 27 -11.87 -6.59 4.35
CA ASP A 27 -11.99 -6.02 5.69
C ASP A 27 -11.36 -4.62 5.79
N PHE A 28 -10.21 -4.41 5.14
CA PHE A 28 -9.60 -3.08 5.02
C PHE A 28 -10.52 -2.08 4.29
N LEU A 29 -11.15 -2.50 3.19
CA LEU A 29 -12.04 -1.61 2.42
C LEU A 29 -13.32 -1.28 3.21
N ARG A 30 -13.90 -2.23 3.95
CA ARG A 30 -15.02 -1.97 4.88
C ARG A 30 -14.61 -1.00 5.98
N PHE A 31 -13.45 -1.22 6.58
CA PHE A 31 -12.89 -0.31 7.58
C PHE A 31 -12.63 1.10 7.01
N ALA A 32 -12.17 1.19 5.77
CA ALA A 32 -11.99 2.47 5.07
C ALA A 32 -13.33 3.20 4.84
N LEU A 33 -14.43 2.47 4.60
CA LEU A 33 -15.80 3.03 4.55
C LEU A 33 -16.25 3.53 5.92
N GLU A 34 -16.07 2.73 6.97
CA GLU A 34 -16.44 3.10 8.36
C GLU A 34 -15.73 4.38 8.82
N CYS A 35 -14.51 4.61 8.35
CA CYS A 35 -13.71 5.80 8.65
C CYS A 35 -13.91 6.97 7.67
N ASP A 36 -14.87 6.90 6.74
CA ASP A 36 -15.07 7.88 5.66
C ASP A 36 -13.83 8.10 4.76
N VAL A 37 -12.83 7.24 4.85
CA VAL A 37 -11.62 7.24 4.02
C VAL A 37 -11.94 6.86 2.58
N LEU A 38 -12.75 5.81 2.39
CA LEU A 38 -13.33 5.42 1.11
C LEU A 38 -14.78 5.91 1.06
N ARG A 39 -15.14 6.68 0.04
CA ARG A 39 -16.49 7.19 -0.18
C ARG A 39 -16.89 7.00 -1.62
N PHE A 40 -18.17 6.69 -1.84
CA PHE A 40 -18.78 6.61 -3.17
C PHE A 40 -19.62 7.85 -3.44
N GLY A 41 -19.62 8.35 -4.67
CA GLY A 41 -20.29 9.59 -5.07
C GLY A 41 -19.65 10.14 -6.33
N GLU A 42 -19.81 11.44 -6.58
CA GLU A 42 -19.19 12.15 -7.68
C GLU A 42 -18.11 13.09 -7.14
N PHE A 43 -16.84 12.80 -7.47
CA PHE A 43 -15.70 13.56 -6.96
C PHE A 43 -14.80 14.03 -8.10
N LYS A 44 -14.53 15.33 -8.14
CA LYS A 44 -13.57 15.91 -9.08
C LYS A 44 -12.14 15.70 -8.57
N THR A 45 -11.34 14.92 -9.30
CA THR A 45 -9.94 14.70 -8.99
C THR A 45 -9.08 15.92 -9.33
N LYS A 46 -7.82 15.95 -8.86
CA LYS A 46 -6.86 17.00 -9.20
C LYS A 46 -6.59 17.09 -10.72
N SER A 47 -6.70 15.99 -11.45
CA SER A 47 -6.58 15.94 -12.91
C SER A 47 -7.84 16.42 -13.65
N GLY A 48 -8.89 16.81 -12.93
CA GLY A 48 -10.17 17.25 -13.50
C GLY A 48 -11.16 16.13 -13.84
N ARG A 49 -10.79 14.85 -13.67
CA ARG A 49 -11.68 13.71 -13.91
C ARG A 49 -12.78 13.64 -12.86
N LEU A 50 -13.98 13.23 -13.27
CA LEU A 50 -15.06 12.90 -12.34
C LEU A 50 -14.96 11.44 -11.94
N SER A 51 -14.57 11.19 -10.69
CA SER A 51 -14.41 9.84 -10.14
C SER A 51 -15.65 9.42 -9.35
N PRO A 52 -16.16 8.18 -9.52
CA PRO A 52 -17.31 7.67 -8.78
C PRO A 52 -16.96 7.27 -7.34
N TYR A 53 -15.71 7.37 -6.95
CA TYR A 53 -15.25 7.13 -5.58
C TYR A 53 -14.07 8.03 -5.21
N PHE A 54 -13.88 8.23 -3.92
CA PHE A 54 -12.80 9.02 -3.37
C PHE A 54 -12.14 8.29 -2.21
N PHE A 55 -10.81 8.35 -2.14
CA PHE A 55 -10.02 7.76 -1.09
C PHE A 55 -9.15 8.85 -0.44
N ASN A 56 -9.38 9.11 0.86
CA ASN A 56 -8.65 10.10 1.64
C ASN A 56 -8.00 9.47 2.87
N SER A 57 -6.77 9.02 2.72
CA SER A 57 -5.95 8.40 3.78
C SER A 57 -5.81 9.26 5.04
N GLY A 58 -5.92 10.60 4.92
CA GLY A 58 -5.81 11.53 6.03
C GLY A 58 -6.92 11.42 7.08
N LEU A 59 -8.01 10.69 6.78
CA LEU A 59 -9.10 10.46 7.71
C LEU A 59 -8.84 9.26 8.66
N PHE A 60 -7.79 8.50 8.47
CA PHE A 60 -7.26 7.61 9.52
C PHE A 60 -6.51 8.46 10.57
N ASN A 61 -7.25 9.23 11.36
CA ASN A 61 -6.72 10.31 12.20
C ASN A 61 -6.93 10.09 13.70
N THR A 62 -7.29 8.87 14.11
CA THR A 62 -7.41 8.47 15.53
C THR A 62 -6.41 7.36 15.84
N GLY A 63 -6.06 7.18 17.12
CA GLY A 63 -5.20 6.09 17.57
C GLY A 63 -5.75 4.71 17.20
N GLU A 64 -7.07 4.51 17.32
CA GLU A 64 -7.71 3.25 16.95
C GLU A 64 -7.63 3.00 15.46
N SER A 65 -7.92 4.01 14.61
CA SER A 65 -7.84 3.85 13.17
C SER A 65 -6.40 3.59 12.71
N LEU A 66 -5.42 4.24 13.32
CA LEU A 66 -4.01 4.04 13.00
C LEU A 66 -3.51 2.66 13.45
N LEU A 67 -3.97 2.16 14.59
CA LEU A 67 -3.66 0.80 15.07
C LEU A 67 -4.18 -0.27 14.10
N LYS A 68 -5.47 -0.20 13.71
CA LYS A 68 -6.07 -1.12 12.74
C LYS A 68 -5.37 -1.04 11.37
N LEU A 69 -5.08 0.17 10.90
CA LEU A 69 -4.35 0.40 9.66
C LEU A 69 -2.97 -0.26 9.67
N GLY A 70 -2.23 -0.15 10.79
CA GLY A 70 -0.92 -0.80 10.95
C GLY A 70 -0.99 -2.32 10.81
N ARG A 71 -2.06 -2.94 11.31
CA ARG A 71 -2.30 -4.39 11.15
C ARG A 71 -2.56 -4.77 9.70
N TYR A 72 -3.38 -4.00 8.96
CA TYR A 72 -3.62 -4.23 7.53
C TYR A 72 -2.35 -4.05 6.68
N TYR A 73 -1.53 -3.06 7.02
CA TYR A 73 -0.21 -2.91 6.39
C TYR A 73 0.68 -4.13 6.67
N ALA A 74 0.68 -4.65 7.90
CA ALA A 74 1.46 -5.82 8.27
C ALA A 74 0.96 -7.08 7.53
N ASP A 75 -0.36 -7.28 7.42
CA ASP A 75 -0.93 -8.37 6.64
C ASP A 75 -0.50 -8.30 5.17
N ALA A 76 -0.61 -7.12 4.55
CA ALA A 76 -0.20 -6.92 3.17
C ALA A 76 1.31 -7.09 2.97
N ALA A 77 2.15 -6.60 3.89
CA ALA A 77 3.59 -6.77 3.84
C ALA A 77 3.98 -8.25 3.87
N LEU A 78 3.42 -9.02 4.80
CA LEU A 78 3.71 -10.45 4.95
C LEU A 78 3.15 -11.28 3.80
N ALA A 79 1.97 -10.94 3.28
CA ALA A 79 1.36 -11.61 2.13
C ALA A 79 2.05 -11.28 0.79
N SER A 80 2.82 -10.19 0.71
CA SER A 80 3.43 -9.71 -0.54
C SER A 80 4.50 -10.63 -1.12
N GLY A 81 5.12 -11.48 -0.29
CA GLY A 81 6.30 -12.26 -0.66
C GLY A 81 7.58 -11.44 -0.82
N ILE A 82 7.54 -10.10 -0.63
CA ILE A 82 8.72 -9.25 -0.67
C ILE A 82 9.57 -9.53 0.57
N GLY A 83 10.81 -9.96 0.37
CA GLY A 83 11.75 -10.10 1.48
C GLY A 83 12.33 -8.74 1.88
N PHE A 84 12.18 -8.34 3.14
CA PHE A 84 12.72 -7.08 3.67
C PHE A 84 13.27 -7.28 5.08
N ASP A 85 14.21 -6.41 5.47
CA ASP A 85 14.92 -6.48 6.75
C ASP A 85 14.54 -5.29 7.65
N MET A 86 14.00 -4.20 7.06
CA MET A 86 13.49 -3.02 7.75
C MET A 86 12.45 -2.29 6.91
N THR A 87 11.79 -1.29 7.51
CA THR A 87 10.79 -0.45 6.85
C THR A 87 11.17 1.03 6.87
N PHE A 88 10.74 1.78 5.84
CA PHE A 88 11.04 3.21 5.69
C PHE A 88 9.80 3.98 5.25
N GLY A 89 9.49 5.08 5.94
CA GLY A 89 8.36 5.96 5.61
C GLY A 89 8.82 7.35 5.17
N PRO A 90 8.53 7.77 3.92
CA PRO A 90 8.87 9.12 3.48
C PRO A 90 8.04 10.20 4.19
N ALA A 91 8.69 11.34 4.53
CA ALA A 91 7.98 12.48 5.11
C ALA A 91 6.99 13.09 4.10
N TYR A 92 5.76 13.44 4.52
CA TYR A 92 5.31 13.43 5.92
C TYR A 92 4.34 12.28 6.21
N LYS A 93 3.55 11.82 5.23
CA LYS A 93 2.51 10.80 5.44
C LYS A 93 3.06 9.42 5.77
N GLY A 94 4.21 9.06 5.19
CA GLY A 94 4.89 7.82 5.49
C GLY A 94 5.33 7.66 6.95
N ILE A 95 5.55 8.78 7.69
CA ILE A 95 6.00 8.75 9.09
C ILE A 95 5.02 7.99 10.00
N PRO A 96 3.73 8.40 10.12
CA PRO A 96 2.79 7.65 10.95
C PRO A 96 2.52 6.24 10.39
N LEU A 97 2.58 6.05 9.08
CA LEU A 97 2.30 4.77 8.45
C LEU A 97 3.39 3.73 8.73
N VAL A 98 4.65 4.11 8.60
CA VAL A 98 5.77 3.20 8.91
C VAL A 98 5.82 2.85 10.39
N SER A 99 5.49 3.81 11.27
CA SER A 99 5.42 3.57 12.72
C SER A 99 4.28 2.60 13.06
N ALA A 100 3.10 2.78 12.44
CA ALA A 100 1.97 1.88 12.63
C ALA A 100 2.26 0.48 12.07
N LEU A 101 2.88 0.38 10.88
CA LEU A 101 3.32 -0.90 10.32
C LEU A 101 4.31 -1.61 11.24
N ALA A 102 5.30 -0.90 11.79
CA ALA A 102 6.30 -1.49 12.70
C ALA A 102 5.62 -2.13 13.93
N ILE A 103 4.61 -1.45 14.50
CA ILE A 103 3.80 -2.00 15.59
C ILE A 103 3.01 -3.24 15.13
N GLY A 104 2.32 -3.16 13.99
CA GLY A 104 1.55 -4.28 13.44
C GLY A 104 2.41 -5.50 13.12
N LEU A 105 3.63 -5.32 12.60
CA LEU A 105 4.61 -6.38 12.38
C LEU A 105 5.06 -7.01 13.71
N ALA A 106 5.36 -6.18 14.72
CA ALA A 106 5.77 -6.65 16.05
C ALA A 106 4.67 -7.48 16.73
N GLU A 107 3.39 -7.08 16.62
CA GLU A 107 2.24 -7.86 17.10
C GLU A 107 2.17 -9.27 16.46
N LYS A 108 2.66 -9.40 15.22
CA LYS A 108 2.73 -10.67 14.47
C LYS A 108 4.06 -11.42 14.66
N GLY A 109 4.91 -10.98 15.59
CA GLY A 109 6.19 -11.62 15.91
C GLY A 109 7.36 -11.19 15.02
N HIS A 110 7.19 -10.18 14.17
CA HIS A 110 8.22 -9.63 13.30
C HIS A 110 8.72 -8.30 13.85
N ASN A 111 9.62 -8.32 14.81
CA ASN A 111 10.22 -7.11 15.40
C ASN A 111 11.35 -6.59 14.51
N LEU A 112 11.00 -5.75 13.53
CA LEU A 112 11.92 -5.20 12.54
C LEU A 112 12.21 -3.71 12.82
N PRO A 113 13.43 -3.22 12.51
CA PRO A 113 13.75 -1.81 12.60
C PRO A 113 12.95 -0.98 11.59
N TYR A 114 12.67 0.28 11.94
CA TYR A 114 12.04 1.24 11.04
C TYR A 114 12.74 2.58 11.09
N SER A 115 12.60 3.36 10.03
CA SER A 115 13.07 4.74 9.94
C SER A 115 12.18 5.58 9.01
N PHE A 116 12.40 6.89 9.06
CA PHE A 116 11.79 7.86 8.16
C PHE A 116 12.76 9.00 7.91
N ASN A 117 12.50 9.80 6.86
CA ASN A 117 13.32 10.98 6.62
C ASN A 117 12.67 12.26 7.16
N ARG A 118 13.50 13.25 7.43
CA ARG A 118 13.10 14.66 7.52
C ARG A 118 13.07 15.27 6.12
N LYS A 119 12.32 16.37 5.92
CA LYS A 119 12.41 17.15 4.68
C LYS A 119 13.69 17.97 4.61
N GLU A 120 14.21 18.38 5.76
CA GLU A 120 15.44 19.15 5.88
C GLU A 120 16.38 18.46 6.87
N ALA A 121 17.66 18.37 6.51
CA ALA A 121 18.69 17.85 7.41
C ALA A 121 18.85 18.78 8.63
N LYS A 122 19.05 18.20 9.82
CA LYS A 122 19.40 18.95 11.02
C LYS A 122 20.93 18.98 11.21
N ASP A 123 21.44 20.15 11.58
CA ASP A 123 22.86 20.37 11.83
C ASP A 123 23.27 20.07 13.29
N HIS A 124 22.30 19.85 14.21
CA HIS A 124 22.50 19.69 15.64
C HIS A 124 21.74 18.51 16.25
N GLY A 125 22.30 17.91 17.28
CA GLY A 125 21.73 16.77 18.02
C GLY A 125 21.86 15.47 17.22
N GLU A 126 20.78 14.68 17.14
CA GLU A 126 20.68 13.57 16.18
C GLU A 126 20.59 14.14 14.77
N GLY A 127 21.71 14.61 14.23
CA GLY A 127 21.82 15.26 12.92
C GLY A 127 21.41 14.36 11.75
N GLY A 128 21.41 14.95 10.54
CA GLY A 128 21.16 14.24 9.31
C GLY A 128 19.69 14.17 8.89
N LEU A 129 19.46 13.41 7.81
CA LEU A 129 18.17 13.29 7.14
C LEU A 129 17.30 12.18 7.73
N ILE A 130 17.90 11.10 8.23
CA ILE A 130 17.23 9.89 8.69
C ILE A 130 16.96 9.96 10.19
N VAL A 131 15.77 9.50 10.60
CA VAL A 131 15.33 9.35 11.99
C VAL A 131 14.90 7.90 12.20
N GLY A 132 15.28 7.32 13.35
CA GLY A 132 15.04 5.91 13.66
C GLY A 132 16.29 5.07 13.42
N ALA A 133 16.12 3.83 13.00
CA ALA A 133 17.22 2.92 12.75
C ALA A 133 18.05 3.36 11.52
N PRO A 134 19.38 3.17 11.52
CA PRO A 134 20.20 3.34 10.34
C PRO A 134 19.68 2.48 9.17
N LEU A 135 19.65 3.04 7.97
CA LEU A 135 19.23 2.29 6.76
C LEU A 135 20.26 1.20 6.45
N ALA A 136 19.82 -0.06 6.42
CA ALA A 136 20.65 -1.21 6.14
C ALA A 136 19.83 -2.37 5.54
N GLY A 137 20.49 -3.28 4.81
CA GLY A 137 19.83 -4.44 4.22
C GLY A 137 18.75 -4.08 3.19
N ARG A 138 17.69 -4.85 3.14
CA ARG A 138 16.55 -4.68 2.22
C ARG A 138 15.47 -3.84 2.89
N VAL A 139 15.10 -2.74 2.28
CA VAL A 139 14.20 -1.73 2.87
C VAL A 139 12.86 -1.70 2.14
N LEU A 140 11.76 -1.95 2.84
CA LEU A 140 10.40 -1.80 2.34
C LEU A 140 9.95 -0.34 2.55
N ILE A 141 9.65 0.37 1.47
CA ILE A 141 9.10 1.73 1.50
C ILE A 141 7.61 1.66 1.77
N VAL A 142 7.10 2.53 2.67
CA VAL A 142 5.69 2.57 3.08
C VAL A 142 5.12 3.96 2.85
N ASP A 143 4.12 4.06 1.99
CA ASP A 143 3.43 5.34 1.70
C ASP A 143 1.92 5.12 1.61
N ASP A 144 1.13 6.20 1.45
CA ASP A 144 -0.34 6.10 1.38
C ASP A 144 -0.84 5.67 -0.01
N VAL A 145 -0.56 6.46 -1.02
CA VAL A 145 -0.92 6.21 -2.43
C VAL A 145 0.18 6.77 -3.34
N ILE A 146 0.33 6.19 -4.51
CA ILE A 146 1.23 6.73 -5.53
C ILE A 146 0.42 7.58 -6.51
N THR A 147 0.79 8.86 -6.66
CA THR A 147 0.21 9.77 -7.66
C THR A 147 1.19 10.06 -8.80
N ALA A 148 2.30 10.73 -8.51
CA ALA A 148 3.37 11.02 -9.49
C ALA A 148 4.66 10.22 -9.21
N GLY A 149 4.69 9.40 -8.17
CA GLY A 149 5.84 8.57 -7.80
C GLY A 149 7.07 9.33 -7.28
N THR A 150 6.98 10.64 -7.08
CA THR A 150 8.12 11.47 -6.63
C THR A 150 8.63 11.03 -5.27
N SER A 151 7.75 10.82 -4.29
CA SER A 151 8.09 10.35 -2.94
C SER A 151 8.84 9.01 -2.97
N VAL A 152 8.40 8.09 -3.84
CA VAL A 152 9.05 6.78 -3.98
C VAL A 152 10.44 6.92 -4.61
N ARG A 153 10.59 7.74 -5.66
CA ARG A 153 11.90 7.98 -6.30
C ARG A 153 12.89 8.59 -5.31
N GLU A 154 12.49 9.64 -4.58
CA GLU A 154 13.30 10.24 -3.51
C GLU A 154 13.70 9.21 -2.44
N SER A 155 12.75 8.35 -2.03
CA SER A 155 13.03 7.28 -1.05
C SER A 155 14.06 6.28 -1.57
N VAL A 156 13.95 5.85 -2.83
CA VAL A 156 14.91 4.95 -3.47
C VAL A 156 16.31 5.56 -3.49
N GLU A 157 16.43 6.85 -3.84
CA GLU A 157 17.69 7.58 -3.82
C GLU A 157 18.29 7.67 -2.42
N ILE A 158 17.48 8.02 -1.42
CA ILE A 158 17.90 8.08 -0.01
C ILE A 158 18.41 6.71 0.46
N ILE A 159 17.67 5.65 0.22
CA ILE A 159 18.03 4.29 0.64
C ILE A 159 19.36 3.87 0.00
N ARG A 160 19.50 4.07 -1.31
CA ARG A 160 20.73 3.74 -2.04
C ARG A 160 21.94 4.56 -1.59
N ALA A 161 21.75 5.85 -1.32
CA ALA A 161 22.80 6.74 -0.83
C ALA A 161 23.36 6.31 0.54
N HIS A 162 22.57 5.59 1.33
CA HIS A 162 22.99 5.01 2.61
C HIS A 162 23.53 3.56 2.49
N GLY A 163 23.72 3.05 1.27
CA GLY A 163 24.24 1.70 1.03
C GLY A 163 23.22 0.56 1.25
N ALA A 164 21.97 0.89 1.47
CA ALA A 164 20.89 -0.08 1.61
C ALA A 164 20.19 -0.38 0.25
N VAL A 165 19.38 -1.42 0.19
CA VAL A 165 18.72 -1.90 -1.01
C VAL A 165 17.21 -1.67 -0.91
N PRO A 166 16.57 -0.86 -1.78
CA PRO A 166 15.12 -0.76 -1.80
C PRO A 166 14.52 -2.11 -2.27
N ALA A 167 13.70 -2.72 -1.41
CA ALA A 167 13.13 -4.05 -1.62
C ALA A 167 11.77 -3.99 -2.35
N GLY A 168 11.02 -2.93 -2.14
CA GLY A 168 9.70 -2.73 -2.72
C GLY A 168 8.99 -1.55 -2.08
N VAL A 169 7.76 -1.31 -2.52
CA VAL A 169 6.87 -0.27 -2.00
C VAL A 169 5.56 -0.90 -1.57
N LEU A 170 5.05 -0.50 -0.42
CA LEU A 170 3.74 -0.88 0.10
C LEU A 170 2.87 0.36 0.27
N ILE A 171 1.69 0.36 -0.35
CA ILE A 171 0.71 1.45 -0.31
C ILE A 171 -0.67 0.97 0.16
N MET A 172 -1.57 1.90 0.48
CA MET A 172 -2.94 1.55 0.90
C MET A 172 -3.79 1.08 -0.26
N LEU A 173 -3.82 1.86 -1.34
CA LEU A 173 -4.74 1.62 -2.46
C LEU A 173 -4.04 1.87 -3.80
N ASP A 174 -4.05 0.85 -4.68
CA ASP A 174 -3.73 1.02 -6.09
C ASP A 174 -5.02 1.20 -6.90
N ARG A 175 -5.25 2.42 -7.37
CA ARG A 175 -6.43 2.78 -8.17
C ARG A 175 -6.40 2.23 -9.59
N LYS A 176 -5.26 1.67 -10.02
CA LYS A 176 -5.06 1.16 -11.40
C LYS A 176 -5.42 2.17 -12.49
N GLU A 177 -5.23 3.46 -12.21
CA GLU A 177 -5.55 4.55 -13.14
C GLU A 177 -4.29 5.00 -13.88
N ARG A 178 -4.42 5.19 -15.20
CA ARG A 178 -3.36 5.79 -16.01
C ARG A 178 -3.11 7.24 -15.61
N GLY A 179 -1.85 7.64 -15.61
CA GLY A 179 -1.41 9.00 -15.40
C GLY A 179 -1.67 9.88 -16.65
N THR A 180 -0.69 10.64 -17.05
CA THR A 180 -0.69 11.42 -18.32
C THR A 180 -0.40 10.56 -19.55
N GLY A 181 0.26 9.41 -19.37
CA GLY A 181 0.58 8.42 -20.38
C GLY A 181 -0.39 7.23 -20.41
N THR A 182 0.11 6.08 -20.86
CA THR A 182 -0.62 4.82 -20.94
C THR A 182 -0.48 3.97 -19.68
N GLN A 183 0.52 4.23 -18.84
CA GLN A 183 0.83 3.51 -17.63
C GLN A 183 0.17 4.17 -16.40
N SER A 184 -0.08 3.37 -15.35
CA SER A 184 -0.41 3.92 -14.03
C SER A 184 0.85 4.41 -13.32
N ALA A 185 0.67 5.26 -12.30
CA ALA A 185 1.79 5.73 -11.48
C ALA A 185 2.54 4.56 -10.79
N VAL A 186 1.83 3.48 -10.43
CA VAL A 186 2.42 2.25 -9.91
C VAL A 186 3.30 1.58 -10.97
N GLN A 187 2.78 1.39 -12.20
CA GLN A 187 3.55 0.79 -13.31
C GLN A 187 4.78 1.63 -13.67
N GLU A 188 4.66 2.96 -13.69
CA GLU A 188 5.80 3.86 -13.93
C GLU A 188 6.88 3.72 -12.85
N VAL A 189 6.50 3.65 -11.58
CA VAL A 189 7.44 3.43 -10.46
C VAL A 189 8.11 2.07 -10.58
N GLN A 190 7.36 1.01 -10.86
CA GLN A 190 7.93 -0.34 -11.04
C GLN A 190 8.95 -0.36 -12.18
N ALA A 191 8.62 0.25 -13.31
CA ALA A 191 9.50 0.31 -14.47
C ALA A 191 10.76 1.15 -14.22
N THR A 192 10.65 2.29 -13.54
CA THR A 192 11.77 3.23 -13.34
C THR A 192 12.65 2.88 -12.16
N ALA A 193 12.08 2.41 -11.05
CA ALA A 193 12.82 2.05 -9.85
C ALA A 193 13.32 0.59 -9.87
N GLY A 194 12.71 -0.27 -10.68
CA GLY A 194 13.04 -1.70 -10.78
C GLY A 194 12.66 -2.50 -9.53
N ILE A 195 11.66 -2.03 -8.76
CA ILE A 195 11.20 -2.67 -7.51
C ILE A 195 9.70 -2.93 -7.55
N PRO A 196 9.21 -4.00 -6.91
CA PRO A 196 7.79 -4.30 -6.85
C PRO A 196 7.03 -3.24 -6.04
N VAL A 197 5.79 -2.98 -6.45
CA VAL A 197 4.83 -2.19 -5.69
C VAL A 197 3.65 -3.08 -5.36
N VAL A 198 3.28 -3.13 -4.08
CA VAL A 198 2.12 -3.85 -3.59
C VAL A 198 1.18 -2.89 -2.87
N ALA A 199 -0.10 -3.21 -2.82
CA ALA A 199 -1.11 -2.42 -2.13
C ALA A 199 -1.88 -3.30 -1.15
N ILE A 200 -2.41 -2.70 -0.07
CA ILE A 200 -3.36 -3.39 0.81
C ILE A 200 -4.59 -3.80 -0.01
N ALA A 201 -5.12 -2.87 -0.81
CA ALA A 201 -6.21 -3.14 -1.74
C ALA A 201 -5.99 -2.43 -3.08
N SER A 202 -6.73 -2.86 -4.10
CA SER A 202 -6.68 -2.31 -5.45
C SER A 202 -8.08 -2.04 -6.00
N LEU A 203 -8.19 -1.42 -7.17
CA LEU A 203 -9.49 -1.19 -7.81
C LEU A 203 -10.32 -2.47 -8.03
N PRO A 204 -9.76 -3.64 -8.43
CA PRO A 204 -10.50 -4.90 -8.43
C PRO A 204 -11.15 -5.24 -7.09
N ASP A 205 -10.45 -5.06 -5.97
CA ASP A 205 -11.00 -5.31 -4.62
C ASP A 205 -12.15 -4.35 -4.28
N VAL A 206 -12.07 -3.08 -4.72
CA VAL A 206 -13.16 -2.10 -4.59
C VAL A 206 -14.39 -2.53 -5.40
N LEU A 207 -14.20 -3.04 -6.63
CA LEU A 207 -15.30 -3.56 -7.45
C LEU A 207 -15.95 -4.79 -6.82
N GLU A 208 -15.17 -5.67 -6.21
CA GLU A 208 -15.69 -6.82 -5.48
C GLU A 208 -16.53 -6.38 -4.28
N LEU A 209 -16.06 -5.42 -3.48
CA LEU A 209 -16.83 -4.83 -2.37
C LEU A 209 -18.17 -4.25 -2.85
N VAL A 210 -18.16 -3.50 -3.95
CA VAL A 210 -19.38 -2.91 -4.54
C VAL A 210 -20.35 -4.00 -5.02
N ASN A 211 -19.83 -5.06 -5.64
CA ASN A 211 -20.64 -6.19 -6.09
C ASN A 211 -21.27 -6.98 -4.92
N ALA A 212 -20.57 -7.08 -3.80
CA ALA A 212 -21.02 -7.80 -2.60
C ALA A 212 -21.96 -6.98 -1.70
N THR A 213 -22.06 -5.64 -1.91
CA THR A 213 -22.78 -4.73 -1.02
C THR A 213 -23.98 -4.11 -1.72
N ALA A 214 -25.19 -4.56 -1.39
CA ALA A 214 -26.43 -4.09 -2.03
C ALA A 214 -26.60 -2.56 -2.00
N ALA A 215 -26.21 -1.90 -0.90
CA ALA A 215 -26.26 -0.44 -0.76
C ALA A 215 -25.33 0.32 -1.72
N LEU A 216 -24.34 -0.35 -2.32
CA LEU A 216 -23.39 0.22 -3.26
C LEU A 216 -23.68 -0.16 -4.72
N ALA A 217 -24.75 -0.91 -5.00
CA ALA A 217 -25.06 -1.45 -6.32
C ALA A 217 -25.14 -0.37 -7.43
N GLU A 218 -25.62 0.84 -7.10
CA GLU A 218 -25.69 1.96 -8.04
C GLU A 218 -24.33 2.43 -8.57
N TYR A 219 -23.25 2.17 -7.82
CA TYR A 219 -21.88 2.61 -8.21
C TYR A 219 -21.18 1.60 -9.12
N LYS A 220 -21.70 0.38 -9.27
CA LYS A 220 -21.08 -0.68 -10.07
C LYS A 220 -20.82 -0.24 -11.52
N GLU A 221 -21.86 0.23 -12.19
CA GLU A 221 -21.78 0.68 -13.58
C GLU A 221 -20.88 1.93 -13.71
N LYS A 222 -21.02 2.89 -12.78
CA LYS A 222 -20.22 4.11 -12.75
C LYS A 222 -18.72 3.81 -12.62
N ILE A 223 -18.34 2.87 -11.74
CA ILE A 223 -16.94 2.46 -11.56
C ILE A 223 -16.44 1.67 -12.77
N GLY A 224 -17.28 0.80 -13.36
CA GLY A 224 -16.98 0.07 -14.58
C GLY A 224 -16.62 1.01 -15.74
N THR A 225 -17.50 1.98 -16.03
CA THR A 225 -17.30 3.00 -17.07
C THR A 225 -16.07 3.88 -16.79
N TYR A 226 -15.85 4.23 -15.53
CA TYR A 226 -14.68 4.99 -15.13
C TYR A 226 -13.39 4.19 -15.36
N ARG A 227 -13.37 2.90 -15.01
CA ARG A 227 -12.24 1.98 -15.27
C ARG A 227 -11.97 1.82 -16.77
N GLU A 228 -12.99 1.66 -17.60
CA GLU A 228 -12.83 1.60 -19.06
C GLU A 228 -12.20 2.88 -19.63
N SER A 229 -12.60 4.04 -19.08
CA SER A 229 -12.12 5.34 -19.53
C SER A 229 -10.71 5.67 -19.07
N TYR A 230 -10.34 5.28 -17.86
CA TYR A 230 -9.11 5.76 -17.19
C TYR A 230 -8.23 4.65 -16.61
N GLY A 231 -8.68 3.41 -16.62
CA GLY A 231 -7.91 2.28 -16.13
C GLY A 231 -6.73 1.92 -17.03
N VAL A 232 -5.77 1.18 -16.46
CA VAL A 232 -4.68 0.53 -17.19
C VAL A 232 -4.99 -0.94 -17.39
N ALA A 233 -4.41 -1.53 -18.45
CA ALA A 233 -4.41 -2.98 -18.64
C ALA A 233 -3.58 -3.65 -17.53
N GLU A 234 -4.01 -4.85 -17.14
CA GLU A 234 -3.30 -5.72 -16.19
C GLU A 234 -2.05 -6.33 -16.83
#